data_157b6135440e4d2b07b92bf612e6603a
#
_entry.id   157b6135440e4d2b07b92bf612e6603a
#
_cell.length_a   1.000
_cell.length_b   1.000
_cell.length_c   1.000
_cell.angle_alpha   90.00
_cell.angle_beta   90.00
_cell.angle_gamma   90.00
#
_symmetry.space_group_name_H-M   'P 1'
#
loop_
_entity.id
_entity.type
_entity.pdbx_description
1 polymer ?
#
loop_
_entity_poly.entity_id
_entity_poly.type
_entity_poly.pdbx_seq_one_letter_code
_entity_poly.pdbx_strand_id
1 'polypeptide(L)'
;MLSIIKRILRLSGKYRFRVIAGLIFNALKSCCAAFVFFAVLLVMLNIEHLTSAVIWQAFGIIALSVLGRFLFQYLSDVLMSASGYKIFREKRLEIGNQLKRAPIGYFTENNLGTVQTVLTTTISDLEGNCMLALTFLVGGFVQALAMTLMLSVFCWQIGLLALAGILAGIFVLGQIKKRAGAHTEDMQNAQELLVGNALEYIKGISVLRIFGKGKEGKGKVDQAFENKCRSDIAVTISTAGIMKLYEAVFKITSCLLFLLSALLYLWGVIALPYCLLFIICAFLMFMELELMNDGAFLSKMLATQLDRLDLISDIPVLDTDGKEIVLESYDIELNNVTFAYDTRQVLDGISLKIPPEFYMCYRWAFRFGKNNSV
;
A
#
# COMPACT_ATOMS: atom_id res chain seq x y z
N MET A 1 -8.06 -3.56 7.00
CA MET A 1 -7.60 -2.17 7.11
C MET A 1 -6.82 -1.91 8.39
N LEU A 2 -7.39 -2.10 9.58
CA LEU A 2 -6.66 -1.91 10.85
C LEU A 2 -5.35 -2.71 10.93
N SER A 3 -5.30 -3.93 10.40
CA SER A 3 -4.09 -4.74 10.34
C SER A 3 -2.97 -4.11 9.51
N ILE A 4 -3.33 -3.48 8.38
CA ILE A 4 -2.37 -2.80 7.50
C ILE A 4 -1.87 -1.53 8.16
N ILE A 5 -2.77 -0.72 8.74
CA ILE A 5 -2.40 0.48 9.50
C ILE A 5 -1.43 0.11 10.63
N LYS A 6 -1.74 -0.95 11.39
CA LYS A 6 -0.87 -1.44 12.47
C LYS A 6 0.49 -1.92 11.96
N ARG A 7 0.53 -2.58 10.78
CA ARG A 7 1.76 -3.06 10.15
C ARG A 7 2.63 -1.90 9.69
N ILE A 8 2.04 -0.89 9.01
CA ILE A 8 2.75 0.32 8.58
C ILE A 8 3.27 1.10 9.80
N LEU A 9 2.48 1.25 10.85
CA LEU A 9 2.92 1.91 12.10
C LEU A 9 4.04 1.13 12.80
N ARG A 10 4.07 -0.21 12.71
CA ARG A 10 5.19 -1.03 13.20
C ARG A 10 6.44 -0.81 12.37
N LEU A 11 6.31 -0.80 11.05
CA LEU A 11 7.40 -0.55 10.11
C LEU A 11 7.99 0.87 10.27
N SER A 12 7.18 1.82 10.76
CA SER A 12 7.60 3.21 10.99
C SER A 12 8.64 3.38 12.10
N GLY A 13 8.84 2.39 12.98
CA GLY A 13 9.88 2.39 14.02
C GLY A 13 10.00 3.72 14.75
N LYS A 14 11.16 4.35 14.69
CA LYS A 14 11.46 5.66 15.33
C LYS A 14 10.65 6.83 14.76
N TYR A 15 10.10 6.72 13.55
CA TYR A 15 9.28 7.76 12.92
C TYR A 15 7.79 7.64 13.25
N ARG A 16 7.39 6.64 14.04
CA ARG A 16 5.99 6.37 14.40
C ARG A 16 5.28 7.61 14.97
N PHE A 17 5.96 8.37 15.82
CA PHE A 17 5.37 9.59 16.39
C PHE A 17 5.06 10.65 15.33
N ARG A 18 5.93 10.83 14.32
CA ARG A 18 5.70 11.77 13.22
C ARG A 18 4.53 11.34 12.33
N VAL A 19 4.40 10.04 12.06
CA VAL A 19 3.28 9.48 11.29
C VAL A 19 1.97 9.71 12.07
N ILE A 20 1.95 9.44 13.38
CA ILE A 20 0.76 9.69 14.22
C ILE A 20 0.42 11.19 14.24
N ALA A 21 1.40 12.08 14.39
CA ALA A 21 1.17 13.52 14.34
C ALA A 21 0.59 13.94 12.98
N GLY A 22 1.10 13.40 11.86
CA GLY A 22 0.54 13.62 10.53
C GLY A 22 -0.92 13.18 10.42
N LEU A 23 -1.29 12.03 10.98
CA LEU A 23 -2.67 11.55 11.03
C LEU A 23 -3.56 12.44 11.91
N ILE A 24 -3.05 12.97 13.03
CA ILE A 24 -3.77 13.93 13.89
C ILE A 24 -4.04 15.23 13.11
N PHE A 25 -3.04 15.77 12.40
CA PHE A 25 -3.27 16.96 11.57
C PHE A 25 -4.27 16.70 10.44
N ASN A 26 -4.25 15.51 9.83
CA ASN A 26 -5.25 15.11 8.86
C ASN A 26 -6.68 15.04 9.48
N ALA A 27 -6.79 14.59 10.72
CA ALA A 27 -8.05 14.60 11.46
C ALA A 27 -8.51 16.04 11.77
N LEU A 28 -7.61 16.91 12.20
CA LEU A 28 -7.92 18.33 12.45
C LEU A 28 -8.36 19.06 11.18
N LYS A 29 -7.72 18.78 10.04
CA LYS A 29 -8.17 19.25 8.71
C LYS A 29 -9.63 18.89 8.45
N SER A 30 -9.99 17.63 8.74
CA SER A 30 -11.37 17.13 8.55
C SER A 30 -12.37 17.82 9.47
N CYS A 31 -11.99 18.11 10.71
CA CYS A 31 -12.82 18.90 11.63
C CYS A 31 -13.01 20.35 11.12
N CYS A 32 -11.97 20.98 10.58
CA CYS A 32 -12.10 22.32 10.00
C CYS A 32 -13.13 22.35 8.86
N ALA A 33 -13.26 21.29 8.06
CA ALA A 33 -14.28 21.24 7.01
C ALA A 33 -15.71 21.32 7.56
N ALA A 34 -15.98 20.80 8.75
CA ALA A 34 -17.30 20.88 9.38
C ALA A 34 -17.71 22.31 9.76
N PHE A 35 -16.74 23.19 10.09
CA PHE A 35 -17.04 24.59 10.44
C PHE A 35 -17.60 25.41 9.27
N VAL A 36 -17.33 25.03 8.02
CA VAL A 36 -17.95 25.68 6.85
C VAL A 36 -19.46 25.51 6.89
N PHE A 37 -19.95 24.33 7.25
CA PHE A 37 -21.39 24.06 7.36
C PHE A 37 -22.04 24.82 8.52
N PHE A 38 -21.29 25.05 9.62
CA PHE A 38 -21.72 25.87 10.70
C PHE A 38 -21.90 27.36 10.28
N ALA A 39 -20.99 27.89 9.45
CA ALA A 39 -21.13 29.23 8.91
C ALA A 39 -22.34 29.34 7.97
N VAL A 40 -22.62 28.33 7.15
CA VAL A 40 -23.82 28.26 6.29
C VAL A 40 -25.09 28.28 7.17
N LEU A 41 -25.11 27.50 8.25
CA LEU A 41 -26.23 27.46 9.18
C LEU A 41 -26.47 28.84 9.84
N LEU A 42 -25.39 29.52 10.25
CA LEU A 42 -25.48 30.85 10.87
C LEU A 42 -26.16 31.87 9.94
N VAL A 43 -25.82 31.84 8.64
CA VAL A 43 -26.48 32.71 7.64
C VAL A 43 -27.95 32.32 7.45
N MET A 44 -28.24 31.00 7.35
CA MET A 44 -29.60 30.51 7.16
C MET A 44 -30.54 30.83 8.34
N LEU A 45 -30.03 30.79 9.58
CA LEU A 45 -30.81 31.11 10.78
C LEU A 45 -31.17 32.63 10.86
N ASN A 46 -30.36 33.47 10.25
CA ASN A 46 -30.55 34.92 10.27
C ASN A 46 -31.05 35.47 8.93
N ILE A 47 -31.63 34.62 8.05
CA ILE A 47 -31.97 35.01 6.67
C ILE A 47 -33.03 36.14 6.62
N GLU A 48 -33.94 36.18 7.59
CA GLU A 48 -34.98 37.22 7.67
C GLU A 48 -34.44 38.57 8.17
N HIS A 49 -33.33 38.60 8.92
CA HIS A 49 -32.69 39.76 9.50
C HIS A 49 -31.19 39.80 9.19
N LEU A 50 -30.83 39.65 7.91
CA LEU A 50 -29.45 39.70 7.48
C LEU A 50 -28.82 41.06 7.77
N THR A 51 -27.95 41.08 8.79
CA THR A 51 -27.15 42.25 9.15
C THR A 51 -25.73 42.10 8.55
N SER A 52 -25.10 43.22 8.22
CA SER A 52 -23.69 43.21 7.78
C SER A 52 -22.78 42.48 8.76
N ALA A 53 -23.07 42.57 10.08
CA ALA A 53 -22.33 41.85 11.11
C ALA A 53 -22.39 40.32 10.94
N VAL A 54 -23.56 39.73 10.64
CA VAL A 54 -23.72 38.27 10.41
C VAL A 54 -22.95 37.82 9.20
N ILE A 55 -22.92 38.61 8.12
CA ILE A 55 -22.17 38.31 6.92
C ILE A 55 -20.67 38.30 7.22
N TRP A 56 -20.14 39.28 7.93
CA TRP A 56 -18.73 39.33 8.33
C TRP A 56 -18.35 38.22 9.30
N GLN A 57 -19.22 37.82 10.22
CA GLN A 57 -19.00 36.67 11.11
C GLN A 57 -18.95 35.38 10.32
N ALA A 58 -19.89 35.13 9.40
CA ALA A 58 -19.89 33.95 8.57
C ALA A 58 -18.62 33.87 7.64
N PHE A 59 -18.27 35.02 7.04
CA PHE A 59 -17.05 35.13 6.26
C PHE A 59 -15.80 34.84 7.10
N GLY A 60 -15.72 35.38 8.32
CA GLY A 60 -14.62 35.12 9.25
C GLY A 60 -14.49 33.64 9.61
N ILE A 61 -15.61 32.96 9.88
CA ILE A 61 -15.63 31.50 10.16
C ILE A 61 -15.17 30.73 8.95
N ILE A 62 -15.65 31.05 7.75
CA ILE A 62 -15.22 30.36 6.50
C ILE A 62 -13.74 30.60 6.24
N ALA A 63 -13.28 31.86 6.34
CA ALA A 63 -11.87 32.19 6.13
C ALA A 63 -10.96 31.45 7.11
N LEU A 64 -11.31 31.43 8.40
CA LEU A 64 -10.57 30.71 9.44
C LEU A 64 -10.58 29.18 9.16
N SER A 65 -11.72 28.62 8.76
CA SER A 65 -11.85 27.20 8.39
C SER A 65 -10.97 26.84 7.20
N VAL A 66 -10.99 27.65 6.14
CA VAL A 66 -10.16 27.41 4.94
C VAL A 66 -8.68 27.53 5.25
N LEU A 67 -8.28 28.57 6.00
CA LEU A 67 -6.88 28.73 6.44
C LEU A 67 -6.44 27.59 7.35
N GLY A 68 -7.27 27.18 8.29
CA GLY A 68 -7.02 26.03 9.18
C GLY A 68 -6.89 24.74 8.38
N ARG A 69 -7.80 24.50 7.43
CA ARG A 69 -7.74 23.33 6.54
C ARG A 69 -6.45 23.31 5.72
N PHE A 70 -6.05 24.43 5.13
CA PHE A 70 -4.82 24.55 4.36
C PHE A 70 -3.58 24.29 5.24
N LEU A 71 -3.52 24.90 6.42
CA LEU A 71 -2.39 24.72 7.35
C LEU A 71 -2.26 23.26 7.81
N PHE A 72 -3.35 22.65 8.27
CA PHE A 72 -3.33 21.27 8.75
C PHE A 72 -3.07 20.26 7.62
N GLN A 73 -3.58 20.53 6.40
CA GLN A 73 -3.24 19.73 5.22
C GLN A 73 -1.73 19.79 4.95
N TYR A 74 -1.16 20.98 4.89
CA TYR A 74 0.27 21.17 4.64
C TYR A 74 1.13 20.47 5.70
N LEU A 75 0.81 20.64 6.98
CA LEU A 75 1.52 19.95 8.07
C LEU A 75 1.40 18.44 7.98
N SER A 76 0.21 17.93 7.69
CA SER A 76 -0.01 16.49 7.48
C SER A 76 0.82 15.96 6.32
N ASP A 77 0.77 16.59 5.16
CA ASP A 77 1.46 16.14 3.94
C ASP A 77 2.98 16.15 4.12
N VAL A 78 3.53 17.21 4.72
CA VAL A 78 4.97 17.30 5.02
C VAL A 78 5.41 16.21 6.00
N LEU A 79 4.67 16.00 7.09
CA LEU A 79 5.02 14.99 8.08
C LEU A 79 4.89 13.57 7.53
N MET A 80 3.83 13.29 6.78
CA MET A 80 3.59 11.96 6.19
C MET A 80 4.62 11.64 5.11
N SER A 81 4.82 12.53 4.12
CA SER A 81 5.78 12.33 3.03
C SER A 81 7.22 12.20 3.56
N ALA A 82 7.65 13.14 4.42
CA ALA A 82 8.99 13.09 4.99
C ALA A 82 9.23 11.83 5.83
N SER A 83 8.21 11.33 6.53
CA SER A 83 8.31 10.08 7.30
C SER A 83 8.37 8.87 6.36
N GLY A 84 7.57 8.83 5.32
CA GLY A 84 7.57 7.77 4.32
C GLY A 84 8.96 7.58 3.70
N TYR A 85 9.52 8.64 3.14
CA TYR A 85 10.86 8.62 2.53
C TYR A 85 11.94 8.15 3.51
N LYS A 86 11.90 8.60 4.78
CA LYS A 86 12.89 8.19 5.79
C LYS A 86 12.75 6.73 6.19
N ILE A 87 11.53 6.23 6.37
CA ILE A 87 11.25 4.84 6.72
C ILE A 87 11.79 3.91 5.64
N PHE A 88 11.46 4.16 4.38
CA PHE A 88 11.86 3.28 3.28
C PHE A 88 13.34 3.42 2.92
N ARG A 89 13.94 4.61 3.09
CA ARG A 89 15.40 4.77 3.03
C ARG A 89 16.11 3.88 4.06
N GLU A 90 15.66 3.89 5.32
CA GLU A 90 16.25 3.04 6.36
C GLU A 90 16.06 1.56 6.05
N LYS A 91 14.89 1.18 5.55
CA LYS A 91 14.63 -0.20 5.16
C LYS A 91 15.52 -0.67 4.01
N ARG A 92 15.77 0.18 3.00
CA ARG A 92 16.76 -0.11 1.94
C ARG A 92 18.17 -0.32 2.50
N LEU A 93 18.60 0.53 3.44
CA LEU A 93 19.92 0.41 4.07
C LEU A 93 20.03 -0.86 4.93
N GLU A 94 18.98 -1.19 5.67
CA GLU A 94 18.90 -2.41 6.48
C GLU A 94 19.06 -3.65 5.61
N ILE A 95 18.27 -3.78 4.53
CA ILE A 95 18.37 -4.89 3.57
C ILE A 95 19.75 -4.92 2.91
N GLY A 96 20.29 -3.76 2.49
CA GLY A 96 21.63 -3.68 1.93
C GLY A 96 22.73 -4.16 2.88
N ASN A 97 22.60 -3.88 4.18
CA ASN A 97 23.53 -4.36 5.18
C ASN A 97 23.37 -5.87 5.46
N GLN A 98 22.15 -6.40 5.41
CA GLN A 98 21.91 -7.85 5.50
C GLN A 98 22.49 -8.59 4.30
N LEU A 99 22.30 -8.05 3.07
CA LEU A 99 22.87 -8.63 1.85
C LEU A 99 24.41 -8.70 1.88
N LYS A 100 25.09 -7.71 2.47
CA LYS A 100 26.56 -7.75 2.64
C LYS A 100 27.02 -8.91 3.53
N ARG A 101 26.16 -9.39 4.43
CA ARG A 101 26.45 -10.48 5.36
C ARG A 101 25.84 -11.83 4.91
N ALA A 102 25.14 -11.83 3.78
CA ALA A 102 24.51 -13.03 3.25
C ALA A 102 25.57 -14.01 2.70
N PRO A 103 25.39 -15.32 2.87
CA PRO A 103 26.27 -16.31 2.29
C PRO A 103 26.20 -16.27 0.74
N ILE A 104 27.30 -16.59 0.07
CA ILE A 104 27.39 -16.55 -1.40
C ILE A 104 26.32 -17.43 -2.05
N GLY A 105 25.97 -18.57 -1.43
CA GLY A 105 24.93 -19.46 -1.91
C GLY A 105 23.51 -18.87 -1.88
N TYR A 106 23.28 -17.76 -1.20
CA TYR A 106 22.00 -17.04 -1.24
C TYR A 106 21.76 -16.37 -2.60
N PHE A 107 22.83 -15.97 -3.29
CA PHE A 107 22.78 -15.24 -4.56
C PHE A 107 22.59 -16.18 -5.77
N THR A 108 21.56 -17.01 -5.75
CA THR A 108 21.10 -17.77 -6.91
C THR A 108 20.39 -16.86 -7.90
N GLU A 109 20.24 -17.29 -9.17
CA GLU A 109 19.55 -16.49 -10.19
C GLU A 109 18.13 -16.09 -9.75
N ASN A 110 17.38 -17.00 -9.12
CA ASN A 110 16.02 -16.75 -8.63
C ASN A 110 15.99 -15.73 -7.49
N ASN A 111 16.89 -15.85 -6.51
CA ASN A 111 16.93 -14.91 -5.38
C ASN A 111 17.43 -13.52 -5.80
N LEU A 112 18.38 -13.43 -6.72
CA LEU A 112 18.91 -12.16 -7.19
C LEU A 112 17.83 -11.33 -7.89
N GLY A 113 17.00 -11.93 -8.75
CA GLY A 113 15.89 -11.27 -9.41
C GLY A 113 14.84 -10.74 -8.41
N THR A 114 14.51 -11.54 -7.38
CA THR A 114 13.58 -11.15 -6.33
C THR A 114 14.12 -9.96 -5.50
N VAL A 115 15.38 -10.06 -5.07
CA VAL A 115 16.07 -8.98 -4.34
C VAL A 115 16.09 -7.68 -5.13
N GLN A 116 16.44 -7.74 -6.41
CA GLN A 116 16.47 -6.60 -7.30
C GLN A 116 15.07 -5.97 -7.41
N THR A 117 14.03 -6.76 -7.65
CA THR A 117 12.64 -6.28 -7.77
C THR A 117 12.18 -5.59 -6.50
N VAL A 118 12.47 -6.18 -5.33
CA VAL A 118 12.06 -5.58 -4.06
C VAL A 118 12.79 -4.27 -3.79
N LEU A 119 14.09 -4.21 -3.98
CA LEU A 119 14.88 -2.99 -3.71
C LEU A 119 14.54 -1.84 -4.66
N THR A 120 14.22 -2.12 -5.92
CA THR A 120 13.95 -1.09 -6.93
C THR A 120 12.47 -0.76 -7.04
N THR A 121 11.61 -1.74 -7.27
CA THR A 121 10.20 -1.54 -7.58
C THR A 121 9.32 -1.56 -6.33
N THR A 122 9.37 -2.66 -5.55
CA THR A 122 8.46 -2.84 -4.41
C THR A 122 8.63 -1.76 -3.34
N ILE A 123 9.86 -1.44 -2.97
CA ILE A 123 10.13 -0.37 -1.97
C ILE A 123 9.74 1.00 -2.52
N SER A 124 9.96 1.27 -3.82
CA SER A 124 9.56 2.54 -4.43
C SER A 124 8.05 2.72 -4.47
N ASP A 125 7.31 1.66 -4.79
CA ASP A 125 5.85 1.67 -4.76
C ASP A 125 5.30 1.85 -3.34
N LEU A 126 5.91 1.18 -2.35
CA LEU A 126 5.56 1.36 -0.94
C LEU A 126 5.86 2.78 -0.47
N GLU A 127 6.99 3.35 -0.87
CA GLU A 127 7.42 4.71 -0.55
C GLU A 127 6.40 5.75 -1.05
N GLY A 128 5.92 5.62 -2.30
CA GLY A 128 4.95 6.53 -2.89
C GLY A 128 3.53 6.38 -2.33
N ASN A 129 3.08 5.14 -2.11
CA ASN A 129 1.67 4.86 -1.88
C ASN A 129 1.31 4.59 -0.41
N CYS A 130 2.28 4.20 0.44
CA CYS A 130 1.99 3.74 1.80
C CYS A 130 1.42 4.86 2.69
N MET A 131 2.04 6.04 2.66
CA MET A 131 1.59 7.19 3.46
C MET A 131 0.32 7.79 2.88
N LEU A 132 0.18 7.83 1.56
CA LEU A 132 -1.03 8.26 0.87
C LEU A 132 -2.24 7.40 1.26
N ALA A 133 -2.08 6.07 1.24
CA ALA A 133 -3.13 5.14 1.66
C ALA A 133 -3.55 5.36 3.11
N LEU A 134 -2.60 5.59 4.04
CA LEU A 134 -2.91 5.90 5.43
C LEU A 134 -3.74 7.19 5.56
N THR A 135 -3.36 8.23 4.82
CA THR A 135 -4.07 9.51 4.82
C THR A 135 -5.51 9.36 4.33
N PHE A 136 -5.73 8.63 3.22
CA PHE A 136 -7.08 8.38 2.71
C PHE A 136 -7.91 7.50 3.65
N LEU A 137 -7.34 6.40 4.15
CA LEU A 137 -8.06 5.47 5.02
C LEU A 137 -8.51 6.10 6.34
N VAL A 138 -7.67 6.95 6.93
CA VAL A 138 -8.00 7.60 8.20
C VAL A 138 -8.83 8.85 7.97
N GLY A 139 -8.48 9.68 6.96
CA GLY A 139 -9.13 10.95 6.69
C GLY A 139 -10.61 10.82 6.36
N GLY A 140 -10.98 9.88 5.50
CA GLY A 140 -12.37 9.66 5.10
C GLY A 140 -13.29 9.28 6.27
N PHE A 141 -12.83 8.37 7.14
CA PHE A 141 -13.60 8.00 8.35
C PHE A 141 -13.71 9.14 9.33
N VAL A 142 -12.63 9.87 9.59
CA VAL A 142 -12.64 11.01 10.51
C VAL A 142 -13.55 12.11 10.00
N GLN A 143 -13.52 12.41 8.70
CA GLN A 143 -14.41 13.39 8.08
C GLN A 143 -15.88 13.01 8.25
N ALA A 144 -16.25 11.78 7.91
CA ALA A 144 -17.61 11.30 8.01
C ALA A 144 -18.10 11.29 9.47
N LEU A 145 -17.26 10.86 10.41
CA LEU A 145 -17.59 10.88 11.85
C LEU A 145 -17.74 12.31 12.37
N ALA A 146 -16.85 13.23 12.00
CA ALA A 146 -16.95 14.64 12.41
C ALA A 146 -18.26 15.27 11.93
N MET A 147 -18.63 15.03 10.65
CA MET A 147 -19.90 15.49 10.09
C MET A 147 -21.10 14.84 10.79
N THR A 148 -21.06 13.52 11.02
CA THR A 148 -22.13 12.81 11.73
C THR A 148 -22.32 13.34 13.13
N LEU A 149 -21.25 13.60 13.88
CA LEU A 149 -21.30 14.20 15.21
C LEU A 149 -21.91 15.60 15.17
N MET A 150 -21.49 16.44 14.20
CA MET A 150 -22.07 17.77 14.03
C MET A 150 -23.58 17.70 13.78
N LEU A 151 -24.03 16.83 12.87
CA LEU A 151 -25.45 16.64 12.57
C LEU A 151 -26.23 16.10 13.77
N SER A 152 -25.63 15.19 14.55
CA SER A 152 -26.27 14.61 15.75
C SER A 152 -26.54 15.62 16.84
N VAL A 153 -25.74 16.69 16.97
CA VAL A 153 -25.93 17.76 17.92
C VAL A 153 -27.22 18.53 17.60
N PHE A 154 -27.54 18.70 16.33
CA PHE A 154 -28.75 19.44 15.91
C PHE A 154 -29.99 18.53 15.83
N CYS A 155 -29.79 17.27 15.37
CA CYS A 155 -30.89 16.30 15.25
C CYS A 155 -30.35 14.88 15.38
N TRP A 156 -30.66 14.20 16.50
CA TRP A 156 -30.13 12.88 16.80
C TRP A 156 -30.62 11.81 15.81
N GLN A 157 -31.82 11.96 15.24
CA GLN A 157 -32.38 11.02 14.27
C GLN A 157 -31.57 11.03 12.96
N ILE A 158 -31.17 12.22 12.51
CA ILE A 158 -30.30 12.41 11.31
C ILE A 158 -28.92 11.81 11.58
N GLY A 159 -28.34 12.07 12.75
CA GLY A 159 -27.05 11.50 13.14
C GLY A 159 -27.07 9.97 13.23
N LEU A 160 -28.15 9.39 13.75
CA LEU A 160 -28.29 7.94 13.85
C LEU A 160 -28.39 7.27 12.45
N LEU A 161 -29.16 7.86 11.53
CA LEU A 161 -29.24 7.37 10.16
C LEU A 161 -27.91 7.49 9.42
N ALA A 162 -27.18 8.60 9.60
CA ALA A 162 -25.85 8.80 9.04
C ALA A 162 -24.85 7.73 9.57
N LEU A 163 -24.88 7.48 10.88
CA LEU A 163 -24.06 6.45 11.51
C LEU A 163 -24.39 5.04 10.96
N ALA A 164 -25.67 4.72 10.78
CA ALA A 164 -26.10 3.46 10.18
C ALA A 164 -25.54 3.30 8.75
N GLY A 165 -25.54 4.37 7.95
CA GLY A 165 -24.94 4.40 6.61
C GLY A 165 -23.44 4.14 6.64
N ILE A 166 -22.70 4.74 7.57
CA ILE A 166 -21.26 4.48 7.75
C ILE A 166 -21.01 3.02 8.12
N LEU A 167 -21.78 2.45 9.05
CA LEU A 167 -21.63 1.06 9.45
C LEU A 167 -21.95 0.09 8.30
N ALA A 168 -22.99 0.37 7.51
CA ALA A 168 -23.32 -0.39 6.31
C ALA A 168 -22.18 -0.32 5.27
N GLY A 169 -21.59 0.87 5.06
CA GLY A 169 -20.42 1.06 4.19
C GLY A 169 -19.21 0.24 4.67
N ILE A 170 -18.89 0.24 5.97
CA ILE A 170 -17.81 -0.56 6.56
C ILE A 170 -18.04 -2.06 6.32
N PHE A 171 -19.29 -2.53 6.45
CA PHE A 171 -19.63 -3.93 6.20
C PHE A 171 -19.37 -4.32 4.73
N VAL A 172 -19.84 -3.51 3.77
CA VAL A 172 -19.62 -3.74 2.34
C VAL A 172 -18.14 -3.68 1.99
N LEU A 173 -17.39 -2.72 2.57
CA LEU A 173 -15.95 -2.60 2.40
C LEU A 173 -15.20 -3.88 2.86
N GLY A 174 -15.69 -4.53 3.91
CA GLY A 174 -15.19 -5.83 4.35
C GLY A 174 -15.38 -6.94 3.31
N GLN A 175 -16.48 -6.91 2.56
CA GLN A 175 -16.74 -7.86 1.47
C GLN A 175 -15.85 -7.62 0.24
N ILE A 176 -15.60 -6.35 -0.10
CA ILE A 176 -14.66 -5.98 -1.19
C ILE A 176 -13.30 -6.61 -0.92
N LYS A 177 -12.79 -6.49 0.31
CA LYS A 177 -11.49 -7.05 0.70
C LYS A 177 -11.40 -8.57 0.51
N LYS A 178 -12.48 -9.30 0.81
CA LYS A 178 -12.50 -10.77 0.63
C LYS A 178 -12.44 -11.17 -0.84
N ARG A 179 -13.22 -10.51 -1.71
CA ARG A 179 -13.29 -10.86 -3.14
C ARG A 179 -12.08 -10.37 -3.94
N ALA A 180 -11.60 -9.17 -3.68
CA ALA A 180 -10.40 -8.65 -4.34
C ALA A 180 -9.16 -9.52 -4.08
N GLY A 181 -9.11 -10.20 -2.93
CA GLY A 181 -7.98 -11.06 -2.55
C GLY A 181 -7.76 -12.26 -3.48
N ALA A 182 -8.82 -12.82 -4.06
CA ALA A 182 -8.75 -14.03 -4.87
C ALA A 182 -8.05 -13.84 -6.23
N HIS A 183 -8.15 -12.67 -6.83
CA HIS A 183 -7.62 -12.40 -8.18
C HIS A 183 -6.37 -11.50 -8.20
N THR A 184 -6.02 -10.88 -7.07
CA THR A 184 -4.86 -9.97 -7.01
C THR A 184 -3.54 -10.73 -7.19
N GLU A 185 -3.47 -11.98 -6.74
CA GLU A 185 -2.31 -12.84 -6.88
C GLU A 185 -2.09 -13.23 -8.36
N ASP A 186 -3.16 -13.61 -9.07
CA ASP A 186 -3.11 -13.91 -10.51
C ASP A 186 -2.66 -12.69 -11.32
N MET A 187 -3.14 -11.51 -10.97
CA MET A 187 -2.74 -10.26 -11.62
C MET A 187 -1.24 -9.97 -11.42
N GLN A 188 -0.70 -10.24 -10.23
CA GLN A 188 0.72 -10.02 -9.94
C GLN A 188 1.60 -11.06 -10.65
N ASN A 189 1.18 -12.33 -10.65
CA ASN A 189 1.90 -13.39 -11.37
C ASN A 189 1.94 -13.11 -12.87
N ALA A 190 0.83 -12.65 -13.45
CA ALA A 190 0.78 -12.23 -14.85
C ALA A 190 1.72 -11.03 -15.13
N GLN A 191 1.84 -10.09 -14.19
CA GLN A 191 2.77 -8.97 -14.30
C GLN A 191 4.23 -9.43 -14.27
N GLU A 192 4.58 -10.37 -13.38
CA GLU A 192 5.93 -10.92 -13.29
C GLU A 192 6.33 -11.67 -14.55
N LEU A 193 5.42 -12.52 -15.07
CA LEU A 193 5.62 -13.22 -16.32
C LEU A 193 5.80 -12.26 -17.50
N LEU A 194 5.04 -11.18 -17.55
CA LEU A 194 5.17 -10.15 -18.58
C LEU A 194 6.55 -9.50 -18.54
N VAL A 195 6.98 -9.06 -17.34
CA VAL A 195 8.31 -8.44 -17.17
C VAL A 195 9.42 -9.41 -17.51
N GLY A 196 9.33 -10.68 -17.06
CA GLY A 196 10.29 -11.74 -17.37
C GLY A 196 10.43 -11.97 -18.88
N ASN A 197 9.32 -12.19 -19.58
CA ASN A 197 9.30 -12.42 -21.02
C ASN A 197 9.80 -11.19 -21.82
N ALA A 198 9.45 -9.99 -21.37
CA ALA A 198 9.92 -8.75 -22.02
C ALA A 198 11.44 -8.59 -21.86
N LEU A 199 11.99 -8.86 -20.68
CA LEU A 199 13.43 -8.80 -20.44
C LEU A 199 14.19 -9.89 -21.24
N GLU A 200 13.66 -11.11 -21.31
CA GLU A 200 14.21 -12.19 -22.14
C GLU A 200 14.26 -11.79 -23.61
N TYR A 201 13.15 -11.22 -24.12
CA TYR A 201 13.07 -10.73 -25.49
C TYR A 201 14.08 -9.61 -25.77
N ILE A 202 14.20 -8.60 -24.86
CA ILE A 202 15.16 -7.50 -25.02
C ILE A 202 16.60 -8.01 -25.02
N LYS A 203 16.94 -8.91 -24.08
CA LYS A 203 18.28 -9.52 -24.03
C LYS A 203 18.59 -10.37 -25.27
N GLY A 204 17.60 -11.08 -25.79
CA GLY A 204 17.72 -11.95 -26.96
C GLY A 204 17.57 -11.27 -28.33
N ILE A 205 17.19 -9.99 -28.38
CA ILE A 205 16.78 -9.31 -29.63
C ILE A 205 17.90 -9.26 -30.67
N SER A 206 19.14 -9.13 -30.24
CA SER A 206 20.33 -9.14 -31.11
C SER A 206 20.49 -10.50 -31.82
N VAL A 207 20.34 -11.57 -31.08
CA VAL A 207 20.42 -12.96 -31.60
C VAL A 207 19.24 -13.23 -32.54
N LEU A 208 18.01 -12.86 -32.15
CA LEU A 208 16.81 -13.03 -32.97
C LEU A 208 16.91 -12.29 -34.31
N ARG A 209 17.55 -11.10 -34.32
CA ARG A 209 17.77 -10.34 -35.57
C ARG A 209 18.77 -11.03 -36.50
N ILE A 210 19.85 -11.56 -35.95
CA ILE A 210 20.87 -12.27 -36.76
C ILE A 210 20.27 -13.50 -37.46
N PHE A 211 19.39 -14.23 -36.77
CA PHE A 211 18.76 -15.44 -37.32
C PHE A 211 17.43 -15.19 -38.05
N GLY A 212 17.01 -13.94 -38.24
CA GLY A 212 15.78 -13.62 -38.94
C GLY A 212 14.47 -14.00 -38.21
N LYS A 213 14.56 -14.45 -36.94
CA LYS A 213 13.45 -14.97 -36.14
C LYS A 213 12.77 -13.94 -35.23
N GLY A 214 12.91 -12.67 -35.53
CA GLY A 214 12.35 -11.58 -34.71
C GLY A 214 10.84 -11.64 -34.47
N LYS A 215 10.08 -12.26 -35.38
CA LYS A 215 8.64 -12.46 -35.23
C LYS A 215 8.27 -13.56 -34.22
N GLU A 216 9.04 -14.63 -34.16
CA GLU A 216 8.79 -15.77 -33.24
C GLU A 216 9.01 -15.38 -31.78
N GLY A 217 10.06 -14.60 -31.47
CA GLY A 217 10.33 -14.11 -30.11
C GLY A 217 9.26 -13.10 -29.62
N LYS A 218 8.67 -12.33 -30.54
CA LYS A 218 7.60 -11.37 -30.23
C LYS A 218 6.32 -12.08 -29.77
N GLY A 219 6.00 -13.26 -30.29
CA GLY A 219 4.78 -13.98 -29.96
C GLY A 219 4.65 -14.33 -28.46
N LYS A 220 5.74 -14.68 -27.77
CA LYS A 220 5.72 -14.93 -26.32
C LYS A 220 5.41 -13.66 -25.52
N VAL A 221 5.97 -12.53 -25.93
CA VAL A 221 5.74 -11.24 -25.27
C VAL A 221 4.30 -10.78 -25.51
N ASP A 222 3.81 -10.87 -26.75
CA ASP A 222 2.43 -10.53 -27.09
C ASP A 222 1.41 -11.37 -26.29
N GLN A 223 1.69 -12.67 -26.13
CA GLN A 223 0.87 -13.56 -25.31
C GLN A 223 0.91 -13.19 -23.82
N ALA A 224 2.06 -12.77 -23.31
CA ALA A 224 2.18 -12.31 -21.91
C ALA A 224 1.42 -11.00 -21.69
N PHE A 225 1.42 -10.07 -22.67
CA PHE A 225 0.58 -8.86 -22.63
C PHE A 225 -0.91 -9.20 -22.63
N GLU A 226 -1.33 -10.12 -23.48
CA GLU A 226 -2.74 -10.55 -23.56
C GLU A 226 -3.18 -11.21 -22.24
N ASN A 227 -2.36 -12.08 -21.66
CA ASN A 227 -2.65 -12.72 -20.38
C ASN A 227 -2.74 -11.68 -19.25
N LYS A 228 -1.84 -10.68 -19.22
CA LYS A 228 -1.89 -9.61 -18.26
C LYS A 228 -3.17 -8.78 -18.41
N CYS A 229 -3.52 -8.40 -19.64
CA CYS A 229 -4.74 -7.67 -19.95
C CYS A 229 -5.99 -8.44 -19.48
N ARG A 230 -6.08 -9.73 -19.77
CA ARG A 230 -7.19 -10.59 -19.32
C ARG A 230 -7.28 -10.67 -17.80
N SER A 231 -6.14 -10.79 -17.11
CA SER A 231 -6.09 -10.83 -15.66
C SER A 231 -6.55 -9.51 -15.04
N ASP A 232 -6.13 -8.37 -15.58
CA ASP A 232 -6.56 -7.04 -15.12
C ASP A 232 -8.06 -6.81 -15.31
N ILE A 233 -8.59 -7.22 -16.47
CA ILE A 233 -10.03 -7.16 -16.76
C ILE A 233 -10.81 -8.06 -15.78
N ALA A 234 -10.33 -9.28 -15.53
CA ALA A 234 -10.99 -10.22 -14.61
C ALA A 234 -11.05 -9.66 -13.17
N VAL A 235 -9.97 -9.06 -12.67
CA VAL A 235 -9.94 -8.38 -11.36
C VAL A 235 -10.95 -7.23 -11.34
N THR A 236 -10.93 -6.39 -12.37
CA THR A 236 -11.82 -5.22 -12.47
C THR A 236 -13.29 -5.64 -12.47
N ILE A 237 -13.67 -6.61 -13.31
CA ILE A 237 -15.05 -7.08 -13.40
C ILE A 237 -15.49 -7.75 -12.08
N SER A 238 -14.63 -8.57 -11.46
CA SER A 238 -14.97 -9.28 -10.21
C SER A 238 -15.19 -8.34 -9.04
N THR A 239 -14.52 -7.18 -9.03
CA THR A 239 -14.61 -6.20 -7.95
C THR A 239 -15.63 -5.09 -8.24
N ALA A 240 -15.87 -4.76 -9.52
CA ALA A 240 -16.72 -3.64 -9.93
C ALA A 240 -18.13 -3.67 -9.31
N GLY A 241 -18.79 -4.85 -9.29
CA GLY A 241 -20.13 -4.99 -8.73
C GLY A 241 -20.21 -4.61 -7.25
N ILE A 242 -19.22 -5.02 -6.44
CA ILE A 242 -19.19 -4.70 -5.00
C ILE A 242 -18.75 -3.25 -4.77
N MET A 243 -17.86 -2.74 -5.62
CA MET A 243 -17.46 -1.33 -5.58
C MET A 243 -18.66 -0.42 -5.84
N LYS A 244 -19.49 -0.76 -6.83
CA LYS A 244 -20.74 -0.03 -7.09
C LYS A 244 -21.77 -0.20 -5.98
N LEU A 245 -21.84 -1.37 -5.33
CA LEU A 245 -22.68 -1.56 -4.16
C LEU A 245 -22.23 -0.66 -2.98
N TYR A 246 -20.91 -0.51 -2.79
CA TYR A 246 -20.36 0.39 -1.77
C TYR A 246 -20.78 1.85 -2.01
N GLU A 247 -20.62 2.35 -3.23
CA GLU A 247 -21.08 3.70 -3.62
C GLU A 247 -22.60 3.82 -3.45
N ALA A 248 -23.37 2.81 -3.88
CA ALA A 248 -24.81 2.81 -3.79
C ALA A 248 -25.32 2.91 -2.34
N VAL A 249 -24.65 2.28 -1.37
CA VAL A 249 -25.00 2.38 0.06
C VAL A 249 -24.97 3.82 0.51
N PHE A 250 -23.94 4.59 0.16
CA PHE A 250 -23.85 6.00 0.56
C PHE A 250 -24.86 6.88 -0.20
N LYS A 251 -25.08 6.63 -1.49
CA LYS A 251 -26.10 7.36 -2.25
C LYS A 251 -27.51 7.09 -1.73
N ILE A 252 -27.82 5.84 -1.39
CA ILE A 252 -29.10 5.48 -0.77
C ILE A 252 -29.22 6.15 0.61
N THR A 253 -28.15 6.13 1.42
CA THR A 253 -28.15 6.79 2.72
C THR A 253 -28.36 8.31 2.57
N SER A 254 -27.72 8.95 1.59
CA SER A 254 -27.93 10.38 1.29
C SER A 254 -29.39 10.66 0.89
N CYS A 255 -29.99 9.82 0.06
CA CYS A 255 -31.42 9.94 -0.30
C CYS A 255 -32.34 9.76 0.92
N LEU A 256 -32.04 8.80 1.81
CA LEU A 256 -32.80 8.59 3.05
C LEU A 256 -32.64 9.77 4.02
N LEU A 257 -31.45 10.34 4.14
CA LEU A 257 -31.20 11.56 4.93
C LEU A 257 -31.98 12.75 4.38
N PHE A 258 -32.00 12.91 3.06
CA PHE A 258 -32.82 13.94 2.40
C PHE A 258 -34.33 13.76 2.75
N LEU A 259 -34.84 12.53 2.56
CA LEU A 259 -36.24 12.21 2.84
C LEU A 259 -36.60 12.44 4.32
N LEU A 260 -35.75 11.94 5.23
CA LEU A 260 -35.95 12.11 6.67
C LEU A 260 -35.92 13.60 7.08
N SER A 261 -35.02 14.40 6.52
CA SER A 261 -34.93 15.84 6.78
C SER A 261 -36.20 16.55 6.34
N ALA A 262 -36.74 16.22 5.16
CA ALA A 262 -37.98 16.78 4.65
C ALA A 262 -39.21 16.37 5.50
N LEU A 263 -39.28 15.11 5.93
CA LEU A 263 -40.36 14.61 6.81
C LEU A 263 -40.33 15.28 8.19
N LEU A 264 -39.14 15.43 8.80
CA LEU A 264 -38.99 16.12 10.09
C LEU A 264 -39.39 17.57 10.00
N TYR A 265 -39.15 18.24 8.88
CA TYR A 265 -39.63 19.60 8.64
C TYR A 265 -41.16 19.65 8.53
N LEU A 266 -41.78 18.72 7.76
CA LEU A 266 -43.25 18.65 7.62
C LEU A 266 -43.96 18.35 8.96
N TRP A 267 -43.32 17.57 9.83
CA TRP A 267 -43.82 17.28 11.16
C TRP A 267 -43.59 18.44 12.18
N GLY A 268 -42.94 19.53 11.75
CA GLY A 268 -42.65 20.68 12.61
C GLY A 268 -41.58 20.44 13.68
N VAL A 269 -40.81 19.34 13.55
CA VAL A 269 -39.73 18.97 14.49
C VAL A 269 -38.49 19.87 14.30
N ILE A 270 -38.21 20.26 13.06
CA ILE A 270 -37.07 21.11 12.70
C ILE A 270 -37.51 22.31 11.88
N ALA A 271 -36.80 23.45 12.04
CA ALA A 271 -37.04 24.62 11.22
C ALA A 271 -36.41 24.50 9.83
N LEU A 272 -36.90 25.27 8.86
CA LEU A 272 -36.43 25.25 7.46
C LEU A 272 -34.91 25.39 7.30
N PRO A 273 -34.20 26.26 8.03
CA PRO A 273 -32.74 26.37 7.93
C PRO A 273 -32.00 25.06 8.24
N TYR A 274 -32.44 24.32 9.25
CA TYR A 274 -31.85 23.02 9.58
C TYR A 274 -32.15 21.96 8.52
N CYS A 275 -33.37 21.95 7.98
CA CYS A 275 -33.74 21.07 6.89
C CYS A 275 -32.82 21.24 5.67
N LEU A 276 -32.63 22.49 5.23
CA LEU A 276 -31.75 22.81 4.10
C LEU A 276 -30.30 22.45 4.38
N LEU A 277 -29.81 22.74 5.59
CA LEU A 277 -28.45 22.30 5.98
C LEU A 277 -28.28 20.80 5.89
N PHE A 278 -29.23 20.02 6.44
CA PHE A 278 -29.13 18.55 6.42
C PHE A 278 -29.16 17.97 5.01
N ILE A 279 -29.95 18.56 4.11
CA ILE A 279 -29.99 18.21 2.70
C ILE A 279 -28.62 18.42 2.02
N ILE A 280 -28.01 19.58 2.25
CA ILE A 280 -26.69 19.90 1.69
C ILE A 280 -25.63 18.93 2.26
N CYS A 281 -25.65 18.73 3.58
CA CYS A 281 -24.71 17.82 4.24
C CYS A 281 -24.87 16.38 3.80
N ALA A 282 -26.10 15.91 3.54
CA ALA A 282 -26.39 14.53 3.14
C ALA A 282 -25.63 14.09 1.87
N PHE A 283 -25.44 15.00 0.93
CA PHE A 283 -24.71 14.71 -0.31
C PHE A 283 -23.20 14.89 -0.21
N LEU A 284 -22.72 15.73 0.70
CA LEU A 284 -21.29 16.08 0.79
C LEU A 284 -20.52 15.24 1.84
N MET A 285 -21.22 14.75 2.88
CA MET A 285 -20.56 14.08 4.01
C MET A 285 -19.91 12.73 3.65
N PHE A 286 -20.42 12.05 2.64
CA PHE A 286 -19.94 10.71 2.24
C PHE A 286 -18.90 10.76 1.11
N MET A 287 -18.64 11.91 0.51
CA MET A 287 -17.75 12.05 -0.65
C MET A 287 -16.34 11.48 -0.37
N GLU A 288 -15.74 11.77 0.77
CA GLU A 288 -14.44 11.23 1.15
C GLU A 288 -14.49 9.72 1.44
N LEU A 289 -15.64 9.19 1.92
CA LEU A 289 -15.83 7.75 2.10
C LEU A 289 -16.00 7.03 0.75
N GLU A 290 -16.63 7.64 -0.23
CA GLU A 290 -16.74 7.09 -1.57
C GLU A 290 -15.35 6.94 -2.22
N LEU A 291 -14.45 7.91 -2.03
CA LEU A 291 -13.05 7.83 -2.47
C LEU A 291 -12.24 6.72 -1.77
N MET A 292 -12.68 6.25 -0.59
CA MET A 292 -12.04 5.13 0.08
C MET A 292 -12.19 3.79 -0.65
N ASN A 293 -13.07 3.70 -1.63
CA ASN A 293 -13.19 2.55 -2.52
C ASN A 293 -11.85 2.26 -3.20
N ASP A 294 -11.21 3.28 -3.77
CA ASP A 294 -9.88 3.19 -4.39
C ASP A 294 -8.81 2.88 -3.34
N GLY A 295 -8.95 3.43 -2.13
CA GLY A 295 -8.10 3.14 -0.98
C GLY A 295 -8.14 1.68 -0.51
N ALA A 296 -9.28 0.98 -0.67
CA ALA A 296 -9.38 -0.44 -0.34
C ALA A 296 -8.55 -1.32 -1.30
N PHE A 297 -8.59 -1.03 -2.60
CA PHE A 297 -7.77 -1.68 -3.60
C PHE A 297 -6.27 -1.40 -3.33
N LEU A 298 -5.92 -0.13 -3.14
CA LEU A 298 -4.56 0.28 -2.82
C LEU A 298 -4.05 -0.41 -1.54
N SER A 299 -4.88 -0.53 -0.50
CA SER A 299 -4.50 -1.20 0.75
C SER A 299 -4.21 -2.69 0.55
N LYS A 300 -4.91 -3.37 -0.36
CA LYS A 300 -4.64 -4.79 -0.67
C LYS A 300 -3.31 -4.93 -1.43
N MET A 301 -3.08 -4.08 -2.42
CA MET A 301 -1.83 -4.04 -3.17
C MET A 301 -0.63 -3.81 -2.22
N LEU A 302 -0.75 -2.83 -1.30
CA LEU A 302 0.27 -2.57 -0.29
C LEU A 302 0.51 -3.74 0.65
N ALA A 303 -0.55 -4.48 1.04
CA ALA A 303 -0.39 -5.68 1.87
C ALA A 303 0.51 -6.71 1.18
N THR A 304 0.28 -6.99 -0.10
CA THR A 304 1.07 -7.95 -0.87
C THR A 304 2.52 -7.46 -1.06
N GLN A 305 2.72 -6.16 -1.30
CA GLN A 305 4.07 -5.59 -1.39
C GLN A 305 4.82 -5.64 -0.06
N LEU A 306 4.12 -5.43 1.07
CA LEU A 306 4.69 -5.61 2.40
C LEU A 306 5.05 -7.08 2.68
N ASP A 307 4.24 -8.04 2.22
CA ASP A 307 4.55 -9.46 2.33
C ASP A 307 5.84 -9.81 1.56
N ARG A 308 6.02 -9.27 0.36
CA ARG A 308 7.26 -9.43 -0.42
C ARG A 308 8.47 -8.79 0.27
N LEU A 309 8.29 -7.64 0.90
CA LEU A 309 9.35 -6.98 1.66
C LEU A 309 9.79 -7.83 2.85
N ASP A 310 8.83 -8.46 3.55
CA ASP A 310 9.14 -9.34 4.69
C ASP A 310 9.89 -10.60 4.26
N LEU A 311 9.60 -11.19 3.08
CA LEU A 311 10.33 -12.35 2.54
C LEU A 311 11.84 -12.10 2.39
N ILE A 312 12.24 -10.86 2.09
CA ILE A 312 13.66 -10.48 1.97
C ILE A 312 14.24 -10.02 3.31
N SER A 313 13.41 -9.72 4.29
CA SER A 313 13.89 -9.30 5.61
C SER A 313 14.50 -10.46 6.42
N ASP A 314 14.24 -11.71 6.05
CA ASP A 314 14.75 -12.93 6.71
C ASP A 314 15.95 -13.55 5.95
N ILE A 315 16.83 -12.71 5.39
CA ILE A 315 18.06 -13.17 4.73
C ILE A 315 18.95 -13.87 5.76
N PRO A 316 19.41 -15.11 5.51
CA PRO A 316 20.37 -15.75 6.39
C PRO A 316 21.66 -14.91 6.44
N VAL A 317 22.09 -14.56 7.63
CA VAL A 317 23.28 -13.73 7.84
C VAL A 317 24.40 -14.64 8.34
N LEU A 318 25.59 -14.55 7.72
CA LEU A 318 26.78 -15.19 8.24
C LEU A 318 27.14 -14.58 9.59
N ASP A 319 27.58 -15.43 10.51
CA ASP A 319 28.12 -14.97 11.78
C ASP A 319 29.42 -14.21 11.49
N THR A 320 29.36 -12.88 11.63
CA THR A 320 30.50 -11.99 11.46
C THR A 320 31.12 -11.55 12.78
N ASP A 321 30.51 -11.96 13.89
CA ASP A 321 30.93 -11.58 15.24
C ASP A 321 31.87 -12.66 15.83
N GLY A 322 32.63 -13.36 14.97
CA GLY A 322 33.63 -14.32 15.37
C GLY A 322 34.69 -13.70 16.27
N LYS A 323 35.23 -14.50 17.20
CA LYS A 323 36.31 -14.08 18.06
C LYS A 323 37.61 -14.00 17.25
N GLU A 324 38.41 -12.95 17.46
CA GLU A 324 39.80 -12.96 16.98
C GLU A 324 40.53 -14.12 17.66
N ILE A 325 40.89 -15.13 16.88
CA ILE A 325 41.64 -16.29 17.33
C ILE A 325 43.04 -16.13 16.80
N VAL A 326 44.03 -16.18 17.69
CA VAL A 326 45.42 -16.33 17.29
C VAL A 326 45.60 -17.80 16.94
N LEU A 327 45.83 -18.09 15.65
CA LEU A 327 46.03 -19.47 15.16
C LEU A 327 47.39 -19.96 15.61
N GLU A 328 47.42 -21.08 16.32
CA GLU A 328 48.65 -21.79 16.71
C GLU A 328 49.26 -22.54 15.55
N SER A 329 48.44 -22.97 14.58
CA SER A 329 48.85 -23.64 13.34
C SER A 329 48.02 -23.13 12.14
N TYR A 330 48.62 -23.07 10.98
CA TYR A 330 47.99 -22.68 9.71
C TYR A 330 47.65 -23.90 8.83
N ASP A 331 47.60 -25.08 9.39
CA ASP A 331 47.12 -26.27 8.67
C ASP A 331 45.61 -26.25 8.45
N ILE A 332 45.16 -26.69 7.28
CA ILE A 332 43.75 -26.82 6.96
C ILE A 332 43.41 -28.30 6.90
N GLU A 333 42.52 -28.73 7.78
CA GLU A 333 42.05 -30.09 7.86
C GLU A 333 40.54 -30.18 7.56
N LEU A 334 40.19 -30.94 6.52
CA LEU A 334 38.82 -31.28 6.17
C LEU A 334 38.57 -32.73 6.61
N ASN A 335 37.59 -32.93 7.47
CA ASN A 335 37.22 -34.25 7.99
C ASN A 335 35.79 -34.61 7.54
N ASN A 336 35.67 -35.53 6.61
CA ASN A 336 34.41 -36.07 6.08
C ASN A 336 33.43 -34.98 5.66
N VAL A 337 33.91 -33.96 4.92
CA VAL A 337 33.11 -32.80 4.54
C VAL A 337 32.17 -33.17 3.39
N THR A 338 30.87 -33.01 3.64
CA THR A 338 29.82 -33.19 2.62
C THR A 338 29.15 -31.83 2.39
N PHE A 339 28.97 -31.44 1.14
CA PHE A 339 28.35 -30.19 0.77
C PHE A 339 27.45 -30.31 -0.46
N ALA A 340 26.28 -29.71 -0.43
CA ALA A 340 25.32 -29.66 -1.54
C ALA A 340 24.85 -28.25 -1.79
N TYR A 341 24.66 -27.90 -3.08
CA TYR A 341 23.85 -26.73 -3.49
C TYR A 341 22.42 -27.24 -3.74
N ASP A 342 21.45 -26.74 -2.97
CA ASP A 342 20.07 -27.23 -3.01
C ASP A 342 19.97 -28.76 -2.94
N THR A 343 19.57 -29.41 -4.04
CA THR A 343 19.43 -30.86 -4.14
C THR A 343 20.66 -31.55 -4.75
N ARG A 344 21.64 -30.79 -5.28
CA ARG A 344 22.80 -31.31 -5.96
C ARG A 344 23.99 -31.37 -5.01
N GLN A 345 24.38 -32.59 -4.61
CA GLN A 345 25.57 -32.84 -3.84
C GLN A 345 26.82 -32.56 -4.69
N VAL A 346 27.72 -31.73 -4.16
CA VAL A 346 28.96 -31.31 -4.85
C VAL A 346 30.19 -31.92 -4.19
N LEU A 347 30.18 -32.01 -2.86
CA LEU A 347 31.22 -32.69 -2.08
C LEU A 347 30.58 -33.84 -1.30
N ASP A 348 31.19 -34.99 -1.31
CA ASP A 348 30.72 -36.18 -0.62
C ASP A 348 31.85 -36.84 0.18
N GLY A 349 31.81 -36.68 1.49
CA GLY A 349 32.71 -37.32 2.42
C GLY A 349 34.20 -37.01 2.21
N ILE A 350 34.56 -35.80 1.80
CA ILE A 350 35.94 -35.43 1.49
C ILE A 350 36.73 -35.21 2.79
N SER A 351 37.83 -35.95 2.93
CA SER A 351 38.83 -35.77 3.96
C SER A 351 40.14 -35.38 3.36
N LEU A 352 40.74 -34.29 3.80
CA LEU A 352 41.97 -33.73 3.23
C LEU A 352 42.73 -32.91 4.31
N LYS A 353 44.04 -33.06 4.35
CA LYS A 353 44.91 -32.25 5.20
C LYS A 353 45.91 -31.48 4.34
N ILE A 354 45.96 -30.17 4.52
CA ILE A 354 46.88 -29.26 3.84
C ILE A 354 47.83 -28.71 4.90
N PRO A 355 49.12 -29.08 4.87
CA PRO A 355 50.10 -28.53 5.78
C PRO A 355 50.34 -27.02 5.53
N PRO A 356 50.82 -26.26 6.52
CA PRO A 356 51.20 -24.86 6.34
C PRO A 356 52.32 -24.76 5.29
N GLU A 357 52.28 -23.68 4.50
CA GLU A 357 53.26 -23.38 3.43
C GLU A 357 53.18 -24.32 2.18
N PHE A 358 52.17 -25.15 2.06
CA PHE A 358 51.96 -26.02 0.91
C PHE A 358 51.02 -25.40 -0.12
N TYR A 359 51.37 -25.42 -1.40
CA TYR A 359 50.47 -25.06 -2.50
C TYR A 359 49.77 -26.29 -3.02
N MET A 360 48.44 -26.31 -3.00
CA MET A 360 47.66 -27.40 -3.58
C MET A 360 46.96 -26.93 -4.86
N CYS A 361 47.28 -27.59 -5.99
CA CYS A 361 46.62 -27.35 -7.26
C CYS A 361 45.50 -28.37 -7.49
N TYR A 362 44.27 -27.89 -7.65
CA TYR A 362 43.12 -28.71 -8.04
C TYR A 362 43.09 -28.83 -9.57
N ARG A 363 43.17 -30.03 -10.09
CA ARG A 363 43.02 -30.31 -11.52
C ARG A 363 41.57 -30.75 -11.77
N TRP A 364 40.77 -29.90 -12.37
CA TRP A 364 39.45 -30.25 -12.84
C TRP A 364 39.57 -31.15 -14.07
N ALA A 365 39.07 -32.36 -14.01
CA ALA A 365 38.85 -33.17 -15.22
C ALA A 365 37.61 -32.62 -15.93
N PHE A 366 37.78 -31.72 -16.89
CA PHE A 366 36.71 -31.38 -17.83
C PHE A 366 36.35 -32.62 -18.63
N ARG A 367 35.36 -33.37 -18.18
CA ARG A 367 34.73 -34.41 -19.00
C ARG A 367 33.80 -33.67 -19.98
N PHE A 368 34.30 -33.34 -21.17
CA PHE A 368 33.43 -33.02 -22.28
C PHE A 368 32.53 -34.25 -22.51
N GLY A 369 31.31 -34.19 -22.03
CA GLY A 369 30.29 -35.16 -22.37
C GLY A 369 30.07 -35.08 -23.87
N LYS A 370 30.42 -36.14 -24.60
CA LYS A 370 29.88 -36.35 -25.93
C LYS A 370 28.37 -36.38 -25.81
N ASN A 371 27.69 -35.32 -26.26
CA ASN A 371 26.30 -35.38 -26.60
C ASN A 371 26.17 -36.42 -27.73
N ASN A 372 25.73 -37.60 -27.40
CA ASN A 372 25.17 -38.49 -28.40
C ASN A 372 23.81 -37.90 -28.79
N SER A 373 23.81 -37.19 -29.92
CA SER A 373 22.62 -36.96 -30.73
C SER A 373 21.97 -38.30 -31.09
N VAL A 374 20.72 -38.48 -30.71
CA VAL A 374 19.65 -39.06 -31.54
C VAL A 374 18.40 -38.23 -31.33
#